data_dae7bfe94ec8b2d8f31ba4a98575a227
#
_entry.id   dae7bfe94ec8b2d8f31ba4a98575a227
#
_cell.length_a   1.000
_cell.length_b   1.000
_cell.length_c   1.000
_cell.angle_alpha   90.00
_cell.angle_beta   90.00
_cell.angle_gamma   90.00
#
_symmetry.space_group_name_H-M   'P 1'
#
loop_
_entity.id
_entity.type
_entity.pdbx_description
1 polymer ?
#
loop_
_entity_poly.entity_id
_entity_poly.type
_entity_poly.pdbx_seq_one_letter_code
_entity_poly.pdbx_strand_id
1 'polypeptide(L)'
;MGQAQQKRRAVLIVEDDAELRSLTAALFEDEQVDTIECESAEAALATLLIGGREVAMIFADVRLRGVMDGIDLAREAKMRWPLLPVILTSGHPLERIRELSPGVAYMPKPWQPRNVLIAANRR
;
A
#
# COMPACT_ATOMS: atom_id res chain seq x y z
N MET A 1 -12.38 -8.54 -29.15
CA MET A 1 -12.20 -8.31 -28.73
C MET A 1 -12.33 -7.77 -27.80
N GLY A 2 -12.66 -7.40 -27.69
CA GLY A 2 -12.63 -6.86 -26.81
C GLY A 2 -12.42 -6.89 -25.51
N GLN A 3 -12.27 -7.33 -24.99
CA GLN A 3 -12.01 -7.28 -23.79
C GLN A 3 -10.86 -7.11 -23.40
N ALA A 4 -10.58 -7.41 -23.82
CA ALA A 4 -9.39 -7.45 -23.44
C ALA A 4 -8.67 -6.34 -22.90
N GLN A 5 -9.20 -5.31 -22.79
CA GLN A 5 -8.55 -4.09 -22.40
C GLN A 5 -8.69 -3.77 -20.93
N GLN A 6 -9.07 -4.74 -20.12
CA GLN A 6 -9.12 -4.49 -18.70
C GLN A 6 -7.72 -4.24 -18.18
N LYS A 7 -7.52 -3.12 -17.55
CA LYS A 7 -6.28 -2.84 -16.88
C LYS A 7 -6.21 -3.64 -15.61
N ARG A 8 -5.05 -4.22 -15.36
CA ARG A 8 -4.81 -4.89 -14.10
C ARG A 8 -4.67 -3.86 -13.00
N ARG A 9 -5.23 -4.19 -11.88
CA ARG A 9 -5.08 -3.35 -10.70
C ARG A 9 -3.85 -3.81 -9.95
N ALA A 10 -3.10 -2.85 -9.45
CA ALA A 10 -1.80 -3.10 -8.85
C ALA A 10 -1.78 -2.79 -7.37
N VAL A 11 -0.87 -3.45 -6.65
CA VAL A 11 -0.54 -3.07 -5.29
C VAL A 11 0.42 -1.89 -5.35
N LEU A 12 0.07 -0.80 -4.68
CA LEU A 12 0.93 0.37 -4.56
C LEU A 12 1.83 0.17 -3.36
N ILE A 13 3.11 -0.04 -3.60
CA ILE A 13 4.09 -0.32 -2.55
C ILE A 13 4.80 0.98 -2.21
N VAL A 14 4.76 1.36 -0.93
CA VAL A 14 5.35 2.61 -0.48
C VAL A 14 6.41 2.29 0.56
N GLU A 15 7.66 2.49 0.17
CA GLU A 15 8.82 2.13 0.98
C GLU A 15 9.99 3.00 0.55
N ASP A 16 10.65 3.68 1.48
CA ASP A 16 11.73 4.59 1.12
C ASP A 16 13.08 3.89 0.91
N ASP A 17 13.26 2.69 1.44
CA ASP A 17 14.48 1.90 1.18
C ASP A 17 14.33 1.20 -0.16
N ALA A 18 15.20 1.51 -1.11
CA ALA A 18 15.08 1.01 -2.48
C ALA A 18 15.20 -0.50 -2.57
N GLU A 19 16.12 -1.11 -1.81
CA GLU A 19 16.29 -2.55 -1.84
C GLU A 19 15.10 -3.27 -1.26
N LEU A 20 14.60 -2.78 -0.13
CA LEU A 20 13.45 -3.37 0.51
C LEU A 20 12.20 -3.19 -0.35
N ARG A 21 12.06 -2.04 -0.99
CA ARG A 21 10.94 -1.77 -1.89
C ARG A 21 10.95 -2.76 -3.06
N SER A 22 12.11 -2.95 -3.67
CA SER A 22 12.27 -3.86 -4.79
C SER A 22 11.98 -5.31 -4.39
N LEU A 23 12.46 -5.71 -3.23
CA LEU A 23 12.19 -7.04 -2.71
C LEU A 23 10.71 -7.24 -2.43
N THR A 24 10.07 -6.24 -1.84
CA THR A 24 8.64 -6.31 -1.56
C THR A 24 7.84 -6.46 -2.86
N ALA A 25 8.20 -5.69 -3.88
CA ALA A 25 7.54 -5.80 -5.18
C ALA A 25 7.70 -7.20 -5.76
N ALA A 26 8.92 -7.76 -5.69
CA ALA A 26 9.16 -9.09 -6.22
C ALA A 26 8.31 -10.15 -5.51
N LEU A 27 8.14 -10.02 -4.20
CA LEU A 27 7.33 -10.97 -3.44
C LEU A 27 5.86 -10.95 -3.90
N PHE A 28 5.31 -9.76 -4.16
CA PHE A 28 3.95 -9.67 -4.67
C PHE A 28 3.85 -10.16 -6.11
N GLU A 29 4.86 -9.89 -6.93
CA GLU A 29 4.85 -10.33 -8.32
C GLU A 29 4.93 -11.84 -8.42
N ASP A 30 5.57 -12.50 -7.46
CA ASP A 30 5.56 -13.95 -7.38
C ASP A 30 4.15 -14.51 -7.14
N GLU A 31 3.27 -13.71 -6.57
CA GLU A 31 1.86 -14.06 -6.40
C GLU A 31 1.02 -13.60 -7.59
N GLN A 32 1.68 -13.22 -8.68
CA GLN A 32 1.04 -12.80 -9.94
C GLN A 32 0.20 -11.55 -9.79
N VAL A 33 0.69 -10.63 -8.97
CA VAL A 33 0.05 -9.34 -8.72
C VAL A 33 0.95 -8.26 -9.29
N ASP A 34 0.38 -7.33 -10.04
CA ASP A 34 1.14 -6.19 -10.55
C ASP A 34 1.44 -5.23 -9.40
N THR A 35 2.55 -4.53 -9.51
CA THR A 35 2.98 -3.59 -8.47
C THR A 35 3.34 -2.24 -9.06
N ILE A 36 3.17 -1.21 -8.24
CA ILE A 36 3.66 0.13 -8.53
C ILE A 36 4.50 0.53 -7.32
N GLU A 37 5.74 0.93 -7.54
CA GLU A 37 6.66 1.26 -6.46
C GLU A 37 6.73 2.77 -6.26
N CYS A 38 6.61 3.20 -5.01
CA CYS A 38 6.74 4.60 -4.63
C CYS A 38 7.71 4.71 -3.46
N GLU A 39 8.55 5.73 -3.51
CA GLU A 39 9.59 5.89 -2.49
C GLU A 39 9.16 6.76 -1.31
N SER A 40 7.98 7.37 -1.39
CA SER A 40 7.49 8.26 -0.34
C SER A 40 5.97 8.30 -0.34
N ALA A 41 5.41 8.79 0.77
CA ALA A 41 3.97 9.01 0.86
C ALA A 41 3.51 10.03 -0.15
N GLU A 42 4.31 11.07 -0.36
CA GLU A 42 3.99 12.12 -1.33
C GLU A 42 3.92 11.56 -2.75
N ALA A 43 4.88 10.70 -3.11
CA ALA A 43 4.88 10.06 -4.42
C ALA A 43 3.65 9.16 -4.59
N ALA A 44 3.26 8.46 -3.52
CA ALA A 44 2.10 7.60 -3.55
C ALA A 44 0.82 8.40 -3.79
N LEU A 45 0.66 9.52 -3.09
CA LEU A 45 -0.51 10.37 -3.30
C LEU A 45 -0.56 10.93 -4.71
N ALA A 46 0.58 11.35 -5.24
CA ALA A 46 0.65 11.84 -6.62
C ALA A 46 0.21 10.75 -7.61
N THR A 47 0.67 9.53 -7.40
CA THR A 47 0.30 8.40 -8.23
C THR A 47 -1.21 8.15 -8.19
N LEU A 48 -1.79 8.19 -7.00
CA LEU A 48 -3.22 7.96 -6.82
C LEU A 48 -4.06 9.05 -7.47
N LEU A 49 -3.60 10.29 -7.41
CA LEU A 49 -4.33 11.40 -8.02
C LEU A 49 -4.34 11.32 -9.54
N ILE A 50 -3.30 10.77 -10.12
CA ILE A 50 -3.18 10.65 -11.58
C ILE A 50 -3.90 9.39 -12.08
N GLY A 51 -3.68 8.26 -11.43
CA GLY A 51 -4.15 6.97 -11.93
C GLY A 51 -4.73 6.06 -10.88
N GLY A 52 -5.52 6.59 -9.95
CA GLY A 52 -6.03 5.83 -8.81
C GLY A 52 -6.84 4.60 -9.16
N ARG A 53 -7.44 4.57 -10.37
CA ARG A 53 -8.22 3.40 -10.78
C ARG A 53 -7.38 2.15 -10.98
N GLU A 54 -6.07 2.33 -11.17
CA GLU A 54 -5.18 1.21 -11.41
C GLU A 54 -4.62 0.62 -10.12
N VAL A 55 -4.99 1.18 -8.98
CA VAL A 55 -4.49 0.74 -7.69
C VAL A 55 -5.55 -0.07 -6.97
N ALA A 56 -5.20 -1.31 -6.62
CA ALA A 56 -6.09 -2.21 -5.89
C ALA A 56 -5.99 -2.03 -4.39
N MET A 57 -4.83 -1.63 -3.90
CA MET A 57 -4.60 -1.42 -2.47
C MET A 57 -3.29 -0.67 -2.28
N ILE A 58 -3.15 -0.06 -1.12
CA ILE A 58 -1.88 0.53 -0.70
C ILE A 58 -1.24 -0.38 0.34
N PHE A 59 0.04 -0.69 0.15
CA PHE A 59 0.84 -1.40 1.14
C PHE A 59 2.04 -0.53 1.47
N ALA A 60 2.06 0.02 2.67
CA ALA A 60 3.03 1.05 3.02
C ALA A 60 3.71 0.78 4.35
N ASP A 61 4.98 1.13 4.42
CA ASP A 61 5.69 1.15 5.69
C ASP A 61 5.21 2.34 6.51
N VAL A 62 5.08 2.16 7.82
CA VAL A 62 4.72 3.26 8.72
C VAL A 62 5.81 4.33 8.70
N ARG A 63 7.07 3.91 8.71
CA ARG A 63 8.19 4.85 8.74
C ARG A 63 8.62 5.19 7.33
N LEU A 64 8.31 6.39 6.92
CA LEU A 64 8.70 6.92 5.62
C LEU A 64 9.39 8.26 5.84
N ARG A 65 10.39 8.53 5.01
CA ARG A 65 11.06 9.82 5.04
C ARG A 65 10.16 10.87 4.39
N GLY A 66 10.36 12.12 4.79
CA GLY A 66 9.61 13.22 4.25
C GLY A 66 8.64 13.77 5.29
N VAL A 67 7.73 14.59 4.83
CA VAL A 67 6.77 15.27 5.72
C VAL A 67 5.71 14.30 6.20
N MET A 68 5.29 13.38 5.35
CA MET A 68 4.24 12.42 5.67
C MET A 68 4.83 11.05 5.93
N ASP A 69 4.36 10.37 6.96
CA ASP A 69 4.68 8.97 7.19
C ASP A 69 3.54 8.09 6.67
N GLY A 70 3.63 6.77 6.94
CA GLY A 70 2.60 5.84 6.46
C GLY A 70 1.24 6.06 7.09
N ILE A 71 1.19 6.50 8.34
CA ILE A 71 -0.07 6.78 9.02
C ILE A 71 -0.74 8.01 8.39
N ASP A 72 0.05 9.04 8.11
CA ASP A 72 -0.46 10.24 7.43
C ASP A 72 -1.00 9.87 6.05
N LEU A 73 -0.26 9.04 5.31
CA LEU A 73 -0.70 8.58 3.99
C LEU A 73 -2.02 7.84 4.09
N ALA A 74 -2.13 6.93 5.06
CA ALA A 74 -3.35 6.15 5.24
C ALA A 74 -4.54 7.06 5.52
N ARG A 75 -4.35 8.07 6.36
CA ARG A 75 -5.40 9.02 6.68
C ARG A 75 -5.87 9.78 5.45
N GLU A 76 -4.93 10.31 4.68
CA GLU A 76 -5.26 11.05 3.45
C GLU A 76 -5.96 10.15 2.44
N ALA A 77 -5.44 8.93 2.26
CA ALA A 77 -6.01 8.02 1.29
C ALA A 77 -7.44 7.64 1.65
N LYS A 78 -7.72 7.40 2.93
CA LYS A 78 -9.06 7.02 3.35
C LYS A 78 -10.04 8.17 3.22
N MET A 79 -9.58 9.40 3.38
CA MET A 79 -10.43 10.57 3.17
C MET A 79 -10.84 10.72 1.71
N ARG A 80 -9.92 10.45 0.80
CA ARG A 80 -10.15 10.67 -0.64
C ARG A 80 -10.74 9.46 -1.34
N TRP A 81 -10.32 8.27 -0.93
CA TRP A 81 -10.73 7.01 -1.54
C TRP A 81 -11.15 6.03 -0.45
N PRO A 82 -12.35 6.24 0.14
CA PRO A 82 -12.75 5.47 1.34
C PRO A 82 -12.80 3.96 1.12
N LEU A 83 -13.00 3.52 -0.13
CA LEU A 83 -13.09 2.09 -0.42
C LEU A 83 -11.75 1.45 -0.75
N LEU A 84 -10.69 2.23 -0.87
CA LEU A 84 -9.37 1.70 -1.20
C LEU A 84 -8.75 1.05 0.04
N PRO A 85 -8.44 -0.25 0.00
CA PRO A 85 -7.79 -0.88 1.14
C PRO A 85 -6.41 -0.29 1.39
N VAL A 86 -6.08 -0.08 2.66
CA VAL A 86 -4.76 0.40 3.07
C VAL A 86 -4.25 -0.53 4.15
N ILE A 87 -3.06 -1.08 3.93
CA ILE A 87 -2.39 -1.94 4.89
C ILE A 87 -1.04 -1.34 5.21
N LEU A 88 -0.79 -1.11 6.49
CA LEU A 88 0.47 -0.58 6.97
C LEU A 88 1.29 -1.69 7.58
N THR A 89 2.60 -1.57 7.47
CA THR A 89 3.53 -2.53 8.06
C THR A 89 4.67 -1.79 8.74
N SER A 90 5.29 -2.46 9.71
CA SER A 90 6.44 -1.89 10.42
C SER A 90 7.24 -3.02 11.06
N GLY A 91 8.56 -2.84 11.13
CA GLY A 91 9.44 -3.74 11.85
C GLY A 91 9.52 -3.45 13.34
N HIS A 92 8.89 -2.40 13.79
CA HIS A 92 8.88 -1.99 15.20
C HIS A 92 7.46 -2.02 15.73
N PRO A 93 7.28 -2.18 17.04
CA PRO A 93 5.93 -2.10 17.62
C PRO A 93 5.28 -0.78 17.26
N LEU A 94 4.01 -0.85 16.89
CA LEU A 94 3.27 0.34 16.49
C LEU A 94 2.56 0.91 17.71
N GLU A 95 3.13 1.98 18.27
CA GLU A 95 2.54 2.65 19.43
C GLU A 95 1.34 3.48 19.05
N ARG A 96 1.27 3.91 17.80
CA ARG A 96 0.22 4.79 17.29
C ARG A 96 -0.94 4.02 16.67
N ILE A 97 -1.13 2.76 17.07
CA ILE A 97 -2.16 1.93 16.46
C ILE A 97 -3.55 2.54 16.61
N ARG A 98 -3.79 3.29 17.69
CA ARG A 98 -5.08 3.93 17.92
C ARG A 98 -5.36 5.09 16.99
N GLU A 99 -4.32 5.59 16.30
CA GLU A 99 -4.47 6.69 15.35
C GLU A 99 -4.87 6.21 13.97
N LEU A 100 -4.97 4.90 13.76
CA LEU A 100 -5.32 4.37 12.46
C LEU A 100 -6.78 4.65 12.15
N SER A 101 -7.03 5.13 10.95
CA SER A 101 -8.40 5.37 10.49
C SER A 101 -9.15 4.06 10.35
N PRO A 102 -10.48 4.08 10.50
CA PRO A 102 -11.27 2.88 10.20
C PRO A 102 -10.97 2.39 8.80
N GLY A 103 -10.85 1.08 8.65
CA GLY A 103 -10.56 0.49 7.35
C GLY A 103 -9.09 0.38 7.02
N VAL A 104 -8.21 0.85 7.89
CA VAL A 104 -6.76 0.66 7.74
C VAL A 104 -6.35 -0.55 8.56
N ALA A 105 -5.67 -1.49 7.92
CA ALA A 105 -5.16 -2.67 8.61
C ALA A 105 -3.67 -2.48 8.92
N TYR A 106 -3.21 -3.15 9.96
CA TYR A 106 -1.80 -3.16 10.32
C TYR A 106 -1.28 -4.58 10.34
N MET A 107 -0.15 -4.80 9.70
CA MET A 107 0.46 -6.12 9.64
C MET A 107 1.94 -5.99 9.97
N PRO A 108 2.39 -6.52 11.12
CA PRO A 108 3.79 -6.38 11.52
C PRO A 108 4.71 -7.23 10.63
N LYS A 109 5.95 -6.83 10.53
CA LYS A 109 6.98 -7.64 9.88
C LYS A 109 7.41 -8.76 10.82
N PRO A 110 7.75 -9.94 10.30
CA PRO A 110 7.68 -10.30 8.88
C PRO A 110 6.26 -10.66 8.47
N TRP A 111 5.93 -10.39 7.23
CA TRP A 111 4.62 -10.70 6.66
C TRP A 111 4.81 -11.55 5.41
N GLN A 112 3.71 -12.17 4.96
CA GLN A 112 3.72 -12.90 3.70
C GLN A 112 2.74 -12.25 2.74
N PRO A 113 3.09 -12.18 1.43
CA PRO A 113 2.24 -11.48 0.46
C PRO A 113 0.80 -12.00 0.45
N ARG A 114 0.64 -13.31 0.59
CA ARG A 114 -0.70 -13.90 0.58
C ARG A 114 -1.56 -13.36 1.71
N ASN A 115 -0.96 -13.21 2.89
CA ASN A 115 -1.70 -12.69 4.04
C ASN A 115 -2.07 -11.23 3.86
N VAL A 116 -1.18 -10.46 3.24
CA VAL A 116 -1.46 -9.05 2.93
C VAL A 116 -2.63 -8.96 1.95
N LEU A 117 -2.62 -9.78 0.91
CA LEU A 117 -3.69 -9.78 -0.09
C LEU A 117 -5.03 -10.19 0.51
N ILE A 118 -5.03 -11.18 1.42
CA ILE A 118 -6.24 -11.58 2.10
C ILE A 118 -6.78 -10.43 2.96
N ALA A 119 -5.91 -9.75 3.69
CA ALA A 119 -6.32 -8.63 4.53
C ALA A 119 -6.94 -7.51 3.71
N ALA A 120 -6.43 -7.26 2.51
CA ALA A 120 -6.97 -6.23 1.64
C ALA A 120 -8.38 -6.55 1.15
N ASN A 121 -8.72 -7.82 1.05
CA ASN A 121 -10.04 -8.24 0.56
C ASN A 121 -11.10 -8.31 1.65
N ARG A 122 -10.71 -8.16 2.90
CA ARG A 122 -11.67 -8.15 4.00
C ARG A 122 -12.24 -6.75 4.18
N ARG A 123 -13.52 -6.70 4.28
CA ARG A 123 -14.22 -5.42 4.43
C ARG A 123 -15.22 -5.50 5.54
#